data_0360fb6dcb1052eb6a65cc1827a6d95c
#
_entry.id   0360fb6dcb1052eb6a65cc1827a6d95c
#
_cell.length_a   1.000
_cell.length_b   1.000
_cell.length_c   1.000
_cell.angle_alpha   90.00
_cell.angle_beta   90.00
_cell.angle_gamma   90.00
#
_symmetry.space_group_name_H-M   'P 1'
#
loop_
_entity.id
_entity.type
_entity.pdbx_description
1 polymer ?
#
loop_
_entity_poly.entity_id
_entity_poly.type
_entity_poly.pdbx_seq_one_letter_code
_entity_poly.pdbx_strand_id
1 'polypeptide(L)'
;REMRGWHPTSWTYTGRKGRFGNVILSRYEPVRKGYMDFDSSANLAVWADYRIDGRTLRVYNCHLESYNISPAGIANAVFGRDGNLEETGRRVRRSIRQRSQQVDRIFKDIYASPVESVICGDFNDSPLSYTYQKTTRGHLDCFREAGRGIGATFPSRLPVIRLDYILPPESMEVCSYACPAVHYSDHRPVISEIWFADIRQ
;
A
#
# COMPACT_ATOMS: atom_id res chain seq x y z
N ARG A 1 14.70 15.66 -17.84
CA ARG A 1 14.02 16.99 -17.98
C ARG A 1 12.58 16.98 -17.45
N GLU A 2 11.90 15.84 -17.44
CA GLU A 2 10.47 15.71 -17.05
C GLU A 2 10.23 15.78 -15.53
N MET A 3 11.27 15.66 -14.70
CA MET A 3 11.16 15.62 -13.24
C MET A 3 11.51 16.94 -12.54
N ARG A 4 11.65 18.05 -13.28
CA ARG A 4 11.87 19.37 -12.68
C ARG A 4 10.65 19.79 -11.85
N GLY A 5 10.86 20.22 -10.61
CA GLY A 5 9.79 20.59 -9.67
C GLY A 5 9.13 19.42 -8.95
N TRP A 6 9.70 18.22 -9.03
CA TRP A 6 9.31 17.08 -8.22
C TRP A 6 10.30 16.86 -7.07
N HIS A 7 9.77 16.60 -5.90
CA HIS A 7 10.53 16.37 -4.67
C HIS A 7 10.44 14.88 -4.28
N PRO A 8 11.50 14.08 -4.48
CA PRO A 8 11.47 12.67 -4.11
C PRO A 8 11.72 12.47 -2.62
N THR A 9 10.94 11.59 -2.01
CA THR A 9 11.22 10.97 -0.72
C THR A 9 11.36 9.48 -0.96
N SER A 10 12.54 8.93 -0.75
CA SER A 10 12.80 7.53 -1.05
C SER A 10 13.69 6.88 -0.01
N TRP A 11 13.50 5.59 0.17
CA TRP A 11 14.42 4.73 0.88
C TRP A 11 14.60 3.41 0.12
N THR A 12 15.82 2.90 0.10
CA THR A 12 16.16 1.67 -0.59
C THR A 12 16.88 0.70 0.33
N TYR A 13 16.50 -0.55 0.24
CA TYR A 13 17.21 -1.68 0.84
C TYR A 13 18.05 -2.39 -0.22
N THR A 14 19.30 -2.73 0.12
CA THR A 14 20.18 -3.51 -0.76
C THR A 14 20.31 -4.92 -0.20
N GLY A 15 19.70 -5.89 -0.86
CA GLY A 15 19.75 -7.29 -0.49
C GLY A 15 20.52 -8.12 -1.53
N ARG A 16 20.65 -9.43 -1.28
CA ARG A 16 21.32 -10.37 -2.19
C ARG A 16 20.72 -10.43 -3.60
N LYS A 17 19.41 -10.08 -3.74
CA LYS A 17 18.66 -10.14 -5.00
C LYS A 17 18.57 -8.80 -5.74
N GLY A 18 19.23 -7.74 -5.25
CA GLY A 18 19.19 -6.41 -5.85
C GLY A 18 18.81 -5.31 -4.86
N ARG A 19 18.47 -4.15 -5.42
CA ARG A 19 17.99 -2.98 -4.66
C ARG A 19 16.49 -2.91 -4.77
N PHE A 20 15.83 -2.80 -3.63
CA PHE A 20 14.40 -2.61 -3.51
C PHE A 20 14.12 -1.32 -2.74
N GLY A 21 12.99 -0.69 -2.96
CA GLY A 21 12.66 0.50 -2.20
C GLY A 21 11.34 1.12 -2.60
N ASN A 22 10.90 2.07 -1.78
CA ASN A 22 9.71 2.86 -2.03
C ASN A 22 10.11 4.31 -2.30
N VAL A 23 9.30 4.99 -3.10
CA VAL A 23 9.48 6.41 -3.40
C VAL A 23 8.12 7.11 -3.37
N ILE A 24 8.08 8.30 -2.77
CA ILE A 24 7.01 9.27 -2.92
C ILE A 24 7.56 10.39 -3.80
N LEU A 25 6.90 10.66 -4.90
CA LEU A 25 7.20 11.81 -5.76
C LEU A 25 6.12 12.84 -5.56
N SER A 26 6.48 14.05 -5.14
CA SER A 26 5.53 15.12 -4.86
C SER A 26 5.92 16.42 -5.57
N ARG A 27 4.94 17.22 -5.96
CA ARG A 27 5.16 18.62 -6.35
C ARG A 27 5.34 19.54 -5.15
N TYR A 28 4.92 19.10 -3.97
CA TYR A 28 5.15 19.82 -2.72
C TYR A 28 6.48 19.36 -2.11
N GLU A 29 7.26 20.31 -1.62
CA GLU A 29 8.47 20.00 -0.87
C GLU A 29 8.08 19.38 0.49
N PRO A 30 8.67 18.26 0.90
CA PRO A 30 8.37 17.65 2.19
C PRO A 30 8.94 18.49 3.33
N VAL A 31 8.11 18.82 4.32
CA VAL A 31 8.52 19.53 5.57
C VAL A 31 9.29 18.58 6.49
N ARG A 32 8.87 17.31 6.51
CA ARG A 32 9.49 16.20 7.24
C ARG A 32 9.37 14.93 6.42
N LYS A 33 10.31 14.02 6.58
CA LYS A 33 10.28 12.73 5.90
C LYS A 33 11.02 11.66 6.69
N GLY A 34 10.66 10.42 6.46
CA GLY A 34 11.31 9.29 7.10
C GLY A 34 10.91 7.96 6.45
N TYR A 35 11.36 6.90 7.09
CA TYR A 35 11.05 5.55 6.66
C TYR A 35 10.91 4.60 7.86
N MET A 36 10.29 3.47 7.61
CA MET A 36 10.26 2.33 8.52
C MET A 36 10.72 1.10 7.75
N ASP A 37 11.81 0.51 8.17
CA ASP A 37 12.24 -0.81 7.80
C ASP A 37 11.60 -1.86 8.71
N PHE A 38 11.44 -3.06 8.20
CA PHE A 38 10.86 -4.15 8.96
C PHE A 38 11.88 -5.26 9.12
N ASP A 39 12.08 -5.70 10.37
CA ASP A 39 13.06 -6.72 10.71
C ASP A 39 12.90 -7.97 9.84
N SER A 40 14.00 -8.48 9.29
CA SER A 40 14.06 -9.69 8.47
C SER A 40 13.19 -9.64 7.19
N SER A 41 12.88 -8.43 6.70
CA SER A 41 12.11 -8.21 5.48
C SER A 41 12.81 -7.20 4.57
N ALA A 42 12.68 -7.36 3.24
CA ALA A 42 13.05 -6.35 2.27
C ALA A 42 11.94 -5.29 2.05
N ASN A 43 10.81 -5.46 2.72
CA ASN A 43 9.68 -4.56 2.67
C ASN A 43 9.90 -3.37 3.59
N LEU A 44 9.31 -2.25 3.26
CA LEU A 44 9.45 -1.00 4.00
C LEU A 44 8.26 -0.07 3.77
N ALA A 45 8.14 0.95 4.62
CA ALA A 45 7.28 2.10 4.38
C ALA A 45 8.13 3.38 4.36
N VAL A 46 7.86 4.28 3.43
CA VAL A 46 8.38 5.65 3.47
C VAL A 46 7.24 6.60 3.77
N TRP A 47 7.53 7.70 4.44
CA TRP A 47 6.54 8.72 4.72
C TRP A 47 7.11 10.13 4.55
N ALA A 48 6.23 11.06 4.24
CA ALA A 48 6.56 12.47 4.16
C ALA A 48 5.38 13.33 4.59
N ASP A 49 5.67 14.44 5.28
CA ASP A 49 4.72 15.45 5.67
C ASP A 49 4.76 16.58 4.67
N TYR A 50 3.62 16.96 4.15
CA TYR A 50 3.45 18.04 3.19
C TYR A 50 2.55 19.14 3.76
N ARG A 51 2.87 20.38 3.43
CA ARG A 51 1.98 21.52 3.69
C ARG A 51 1.10 21.73 2.47
N ILE A 52 -0.20 21.49 2.62
CA ILE A 52 -1.19 21.62 1.55
C ILE A 52 -2.33 22.47 2.10
N ASP A 53 -2.61 23.60 1.46
CA ASP A 53 -3.67 24.55 1.83
C ASP A 53 -3.67 24.94 3.32
N GLY A 54 -2.48 25.20 3.87
CA GLY A 54 -2.29 25.59 5.26
C GLY A 54 -2.31 24.44 6.27
N ARG A 55 -2.67 23.23 5.86
CA ARG A 55 -2.71 22.00 6.69
C ARG A 55 -1.46 21.17 6.47
N THR A 56 -1.12 20.37 7.46
CA THR A 56 -0.05 19.38 7.32
C THR A 56 -0.70 18.00 7.13
N LEU A 57 -0.33 17.32 6.06
CA LEU A 57 -0.78 15.97 5.73
C LEU A 57 0.43 15.05 5.61
N ARG A 58 0.39 13.91 6.28
CA ARG A 58 1.39 12.85 6.12
C ARG A 58 0.93 11.86 5.05
N VAL A 59 1.83 11.49 4.16
CA VAL A 59 1.60 10.42 3.17
C VAL A 59 2.54 9.28 3.49
N TYR A 60 1.99 8.08 3.71
CA TYR A 60 2.75 6.82 3.76
C TYR A 60 2.65 6.11 2.43
N ASN A 61 3.79 5.65 1.91
CA ASN A 61 3.86 4.67 0.83
C ASN A 61 4.41 3.37 1.39
N CYS A 62 3.56 2.35 1.47
CA CYS A 62 3.83 1.07 2.11
C CYS A 62 4.00 -0.02 1.05
N HIS A 63 5.02 -0.88 1.23
CA HIS A 63 5.12 -2.14 0.55
C HIS A 63 5.27 -3.23 1.61
N LEU A 64 4.21 -4.00 1.84
CA LEU A 64 4.14 -4.98 2.91
C LEU A 64 4.57 -6.38 2.42
N GLU A 65 4.80 -7.28 3.37
CA GLU A 65 5.30 -8.62 3.09
C GLU A 65 4.42 -9.39 2.10
N SER A 66 5.03 -9.90 1.05
CA SER A 66 4.39 -10.76 0.06
C SER A 66 4.31 -12.21 0.53
N TYR A 67 3.36 -12.97 0.00
CA TYR A 67 3.32 -14.42 0.23
C TYR A 67 4.53 -15.16 -0.36
N ASN A 68 5.26 -14.53 -1.28
CA ASN A 68 6.39 -15.15 -2.01
C ASN A 68 6.00 -16.49 -2.65
N ILE A 69 4.75 -16.61 -3.08
CA ILE A 69 4.19 -17.77 -3.76
C ILE A 69 3.70 -17.30 -5.12
N SER A 70 4.13 -17.98 -6.18
CA SER A 70 3.64 -17.66 -7.52
C SER A 70 2.13 -17.91 -7.63
N PRO A 71 1.40 -17.21 -8.53
CA PRO A 71 -0.01 -17.50 -8.79
C PRO A 71 -0.27 -18.97 -9.13
N ALA A 72 0.66 -19.62 -9.86
CA ALA A 72 0.61 -21.04 -10.14
C ALA A 72 0.79 -21.90 -8.86
N GLY A 73 1.66 -21.47 -7.95
CA GLY A 73 1.83 -22.15 -6.66
C GLY A 73 0.58 -22.08 -5.79
N ILE A 74 -0.11 -20.93 -5.77
CA ILE A 74 -1.40 -20.79 -5.08
C ILE A 74 -2.45 -21.72 -5.71
N ALA A 75 -2.56 -21.73 -7.04
CA ALA A 75 -3.49 -22.59 -7.76
C ALA A 75 -3.19 -24.09 -7.50
N ASN A 76 -1.92 -24.49 -7.54
CA ASN A 76 -1.51 -25.86 -7.26
C ASN A 76 -1.84 -26.28 -5.82
N ALA A 77 -1.63 -25.39 -4.86
CA ALA A 77 -2.00 -25.62 -3.46
C ALA A 77 -3.53 -25.81 -3.29
N VAL A 78 -4.33 -24.96 -3.94
CA VAL A 78 -5.80 -25.01 -3.89
C VAL A 78 -6.34 -26.29 -4.56
N PHE A 79 -5.76 -26.71 -5.68
CA PHE A 79 -6.21 -27.89 -6.42
C PHE A 79 -5.52 -29.20 -6.02
N GLY A 80 -4.76 -29.20 -4.91
CA GLY A 80 -4.10 -30.41 -4.39
C GLY A 80 -3.01 -30.98 -5.30
N ARG A 81 -2.48 -30.19 -6.24
CA ARG A 81 -1.42 -30.57 -7.17
C ARG A 81 -0.01 -30.32 -6.63
N ASP A 82 0.08 -29.68 -5.50
CA ASP A 82 1.35 -29.36 -4.84
C ASP A 82 1.66 -30.45 -3.81
N GLY A 83 2.72 -31.22 -4.03
CA GLY A 83 3.16 -32.28 -3.11
C GLY A 83 3.68 -31.74 -1.76
N ASN A 84 3.59 -30.41 -1.52
CA ASN A 84 4.12 -29.75 -0.33
C ASN A 84 3.14 -28.72 0.27
N LEU A 85 1.88 -29.12 0.42
CA LEU A 85 0.80 -28.30 1.02
C LEU A 85 1.18 -27.74 2.40
N GLU A 86 1.92 -28.52 3.19
CA GLU A 86 2.32 -28.13 4.55
C GLU A 86 3.34 -26.97 4.53
N GLU A 87 4.33 -27.03 3.65
CA GLU A 87 5.32 -25.96 3.49
C GLU A 87 4.68 -24.69 2.95
N THR A 88 3.82 -24.79 1.94
CA THR A 88 3.06 -23.66 1.40
C THR A 88 2.18 -23.02 2.48
N GLY A 89 1.50 -23.83 3.29
CA GLY A 89 0.73 -23.37 4.44
C GLY A 89 1.59 -22.66 5.50
N ARG A 90 2.81 -23.15 5.76
CA ARG A 90 3.76 -22.49 6.69
C ARG A 90 4.20 -21.13 6.15
N ARG A 91 4.51 -21.03 4.86
CA ARG A 91 4.89 -19.77 4.20
C ARG A 91 3.76 -18.73 4.28
N VAL A 92 2.54 -19.13 3.94
CA VAL A 92 1.35 -18.25 4.03
C VAL A 92 1.17 -17.74 5.47
N ARG A 93 1.16 -18.61 6.47
CA ARG A 93 1.01 -18.21 7.88
C ARG A 93 2.12 -17.25 8.33
N ARG A 94 3.36 -17.50 7.90
CA ARG A 94 4.50 -16.62 8.20
C ARG A 94 4.28 -15.22 7.59
N SER A 95 3.91 -15.14 6.33
CA SER A 95 3.69 -13.85 5.64
C SER A 95 2.52 -13.06 6.25
N ILE A 96 1.42 -13.72 6.61
CA ILE A 96 0.31 -13.10 7.33
C ILE A 96 0.78 -12.51 8.67
N ARG A 97 1.57 -13.26 9.43
CA ARG A 97 2.11 -12.81 10.72
C ARG A 97 3.06 -11.60 10.54
N GLN A 98 3.94 -11.65 9.56
CA GLN A 98 4.85 -10.55 9.27
C GLN A 98 4.10 -9.29 8.86
N ARG A 99 3.11 -9.39 7.96
CA ARG A 99 2.27 -8.25 7.58
C ARG A 99 1.51 -7.65 8.75
N SER A 100 0.90 -8.47 9.62
CA SER A 100 0.20 -7.96 10.79
C SER A 100 1.12 -7.16 11.71
N GLN A 101 2.36 -7.62 11.92
CA GLN A 101 3.36 -6.89 12.70
C GLN A 101 3.80 -5.58 12.01
N GLN A 102 3.97 -5.60 10.68
CA GLN A 102 4.30 -4.41 9.90
C GLN A 102 3.19 -3.35 10.01
N VAL A 103 1.94 -3.75 9.84
CA VAL A 103 0.77 -2.87 9.97
C VAL A 103 0.65 -2.32 11.39
N ASP A 104 0.83 -3.15 12.41
CA ASP A 104 0.78 -2.70 13.81
C ASP A 104 1.86 -1.65 14.10
N ARG A 105 3.06 -1.80 13.54
CA ARG A 105 4.14 -0.82 13.66
C ARG A 105 3.82 0.49 12.95
N ILE A 106 3.24 0.44 11.73
CA ILE A 106 2.80 1.62 10.99
C ILE A 106 1.72 2.37 11.80
N PHE A 107 0.72 1.65 12.31
CA PHE A 107 -0.36 2.27 13.06
C PHE A 107 0.09 2.83 14.42
N LYS A 108 1.10 2.21 15.04
CA LYS A 108 1.73 2.79 16.23
C LYS A 108 2.34 4.17 15.94
N ASP A 109 2.97 4.33 14.77
CA ASP A 109 3.53 5.62 14.34
C ASP A 109 2.43 6.63 13.99
N ILE A 110 1.38 6.19 13.28
CA ILE A 110 0.21 7.02 12.94
C ILE A 110 -0.45 7.56 14.21
N TYR A 111 -0.74 6.71 15.18
CA TYR A 111 -1.39 7.13 16.43
C TYR A 111 -0.51 8.00 17.34
N ALA A 112 0.81 7.89 17.22
CA ALA A 112 1.75 8.76 17.94
C ALA A 112 1.92 10.13 17.26
N SER A 113 1.44 10.29 16.02
CA SER A 113 1.55 11.52 15.24
C SER A 113 0.30 12.38 15.41
N PRO A 114 0.43 13.70 15.65
CA PRO A 114 -0.71 14.61 15.62
C PRO A 114 -1.15 14.98 14.18
N VAL A 115 -0.45 14.45 13.16
CA VAL A 115 -0.68 14.76 11.75
C VAL A 115 -1.56 13.70 11.14
N GLU A 116 -2.65 14.13 10.49
CA GLU A 116 -3.50 13.22 9.70
C GLU A 116 -2.72 12.57 8.56
N SER A 117 -3.09 11.33 8.23
CA SER A 117 -2.33 10.55 7.28
C SER A 117 -3.18 9.93 6.17
N VAL A 118 -2.63 9.96 4.95
CA VAL A 118 -3.04 9.11 3.83
C VAL A 118 -2.09 7.92 3.79
N ILE A 119 -2.63 6.71 3.77
CA ILE A 119 -1.85 5.48 3.67
C ILE A 119 -2.07 4.91 2.27
N CYS A 120 -1.01 4.70 1.51
CA CYS A 120 -1.10 4.10 0.18
C CYS A 120 0.00 3.07 -0.06
N GLY A 121 -0.16 2.27 -1.11
CA GLY A 121 0.83 1.31 -1.57
C GLY A 121 0.30 -0.11 -1.76
N ASP A 122 1.24 -1.02 -1.97
CA ASP A 122 0.99 -2.45 -2.09
C ASP A 122 0.98 -3.11 -0.71
N PHE A 123 -0.21 -3.52 -0.26
CA PHE A 123 -0.35 -4.19 1.03
C PHE A 123 -0.16 -5.71 0.93
N ASN A 124 0.00 -6.24 -0.28
CA ASN A 124 0.13 -7.67 -0.53
C ASN A 124 -0.94 -8.54 0.16
N ASP A 125 -2.12 -7.94 0.38
CA ASP A 125 -3.23 -8.60 1.09
C ASP A 125 -4.59 -8.15 0.56
N SER A 126 -5.58 -9.00 0.67
CA SER A 126 -6.92 -8.78 0.15
C SER A 126 -7.80 -7.98 1.13
N PRO A 127 -8.95 -7.43 0.66
CA PRO A 127 -9.91 -6.73 1.53
C PRO A 127 -10.54 -7.59 2.64
N LEU A 128 -10.33 -8.91 2.63
CA LEU A 128 -10.83 -9.83 3.67
C LEU A 128 -9.83 -10.05 4.80
N SER A 129 -8.63 -9.48 4.70
CA SER A 129 -7.53 -9.73 5.62
C SER A 129 -7.58 -8.86 6.88
N TYR A 130 -6.84 -9.31 7.91
CA TYR A 130 -6.56 -8.49 9.10
C TYR A 130 -5.87 -7.17 8.73
N THR A 131 -4.89 -7.23 7.82
CA THR A 131 -4.16 -6.07 7.31
C THR A 131 -5.11 -4.98 6.85
N TYR A 132 -6.03 -5.32 5.95
CA TYR A 132 -7.01 -4.38 5.42
C TYR A 132 -7.97 -3.86 6.50
N GLN A 133 -8.52 -4.74 7.33
CA GLN A 133 -9.42 -4.33 8.41
C GLN A 133 -8.76 -3.40 9.43
N LYS A 134 -7.45 -3.58 9.66
CA LYS A 134 -6.68 -2.71 10.54
C LYS A 134 -6.44 -1.35 9.90
N THR A 135 -6.06 -1.33 8.61
CA THR A 135 -5.70 -0.11 7.89
C THR A 135 -6.90 0.77 7.54
N THR A 136 -8.09 0.20 7.49
CA THR A 136 -9.33 0.98 7.27
C THR A 136 -9.97 1.50 8.56
N ARG A 137 -9.37 1.30 9.73
CA ARG A 137 -9.86 1.92 10.98
C ARG A 137 -9.49 3.41 11.00
N GLY A 138 -10.50 4.28 10.92
CA GLY A 138 -10.33 5.73 10.84
C GLY A 138 -9.84 6.22 9.48
N HIS A 139 -9.92 5.35 8.44
CA HIS A 139 -9.57 5.68 7.06
C HIS A 139 -10.63 5.19 6.10
N LEU A 140 -10.91 5.99 5.08
CA LEU A 140 -11.76 5.62 3.96
C LEU A 140 -10.96 4.74 2.98
N ASP A 141 -11.64 3.88 2.24
CA ASP A 141 -11.04 3.16 1.11
C ASP A 141 -11.51 3.80 -0.19
N CYS A 142 -10.62 4.45 -0.92
CA CYS A 142 -10.94 5.17 -2.14
C CYS A 142 -11.72 4.31 -3.15
N PHE A 143 -11.43 3.01 -3.24
CA PHE A 143 -12.20 2.12 -4.11
C PHE A 143 -13.64 1.93 -3.60
N ARG A 144 -13.85 1.81 -2.31
CA ARG A 144 -15.21 1.64 -1.75
C ARG A 144 -16.04 2.90 -1.89
N GLU A 145 -15.42 4.07 -1.78
CA GLU A 145 -16.10 5.37 -1.86
C GLU A 145 -16.46 5.74 -3.31
N ALA A 146 -15.53 5.57 -4.26
CA ALA A 146 -15.69 6.08 -5.63
C ALA A 146 -15.37 5.05 -6.73
N GLY A 147 -14.94 3.84 -6.39
CA GLY A 147 -14.59 2.82 -7.35
C GLY A 147 -15.80 2.09 -7.92
N ARG A 148 -15.59 1.40 -9.05
CA ARG A 148 -16.59 0.55 -9.70
C ARG A 148 -15.98 -0.79 -10.12
N GLY A 149 -16.82 -1.82 -10.19
CA GLY A 149 -16.42 -3.15 -10.62
C GLY A 149 -15.64 -3.92 -9.55
N ILE A 150 -14.62 -4.68 -9.94
CA ILE A 150 -13.88 -5.59 -9.05
C ILE A 150 -12.68 -4.88 -8.39
N GLY A 151 -12.16 -3.81 -9.01
CA GLY A 151 -11.04 -3.03 -8.48
C GLY A 151 -9.72 -3.80 -8.41
N ALA A 152 -9.53 -4.81 -9.27
CA ALA A 152 -8.33 -5.62 -9.26
C ALA A 152 -7.10 -4.83 -9.68
N THR A 153 -6.15 -4.71 -8.79
CA THR A 153 -4.87 -4.07 -9.04
C THR A 153 -3.79 -5.06 -9.48
N PHE A 154 -3.96 -6.34 -9.14
CA PHE A 154 -3.11 -7.44 -9.60
C PHE A 154 -3.89 -8.38 -10.52
N PRO A 155 -3.90 -8.14 -11.84
CA PRO A 155 -4.69 -8.89 -12.81
C PRO A 155 -3.98 -10.21 -13.18
N SER A 156 -3.87 -11.15 -12.26
CA SER A 156 -3.44 -12.50 -12.56
C SER A 156 -4.57 -13.31 -13.23
N ARG A 157 -4.24 -14.46 -13.84
CA ARG A 157 -5.25 -15.30 -14.49
C ARG A 157 -6.37 -15.75 -13.56
N LEU A 158 -6.09 -15.94 -12.27
CA LEU A 158 -7.03 -16.22 -11.17
C LEU A 158 -6.24 -16.32 -9.85
N PRO A 159 -6.77 -15.85 -8.70
CA PRO A 159 -7.89 -14.92 -8.56
C PRO A 159 -7.49 -13.49 -8.92
N VAL A 160 -8.45 -12.71 -9.37
CA VAL A 160 -8.29 -11.27 -9.61
C VAL A 160 -8.34 -10.58 -8.25
N ILE A 161 -7.23 -10.00 -7.80
CA ILE A 161 -7.08 -9.52 -6.44
C ILE A 161 -6.75 -8.02 -6.43
N ARG A 162 -7.32 -7.30 -5.45
CA ARG A 162 -6.94 -5.94 -5.11
C ARG A 162 -5.93 -5.99 -3.97
N LEU A 163 -4.71 -5.53 -4.20
CA LEU A 163 -3.58 -5.52 -3.27
C LEU A 163 -3.10 -4.10 -2.98
N ASP A 164 -3.39 -3.16 -3.89
CA ASP A 164 -2.96 -1.77 -3.81
C ASP A 164 -4.13 -0.89 -3.35
N TYR A 165 -3.84 0.00 -2.43
CA TYR A 165 -4.84 0.82 -1.76
C TYR A 165 -4.40 2.28 -1.66
N ILE A 166 -5.39 3.18 -1.61
CA ILE A 166 -5.26 4.56 -1.18
C ILE A 166 -6.32 4.78 -0.11
N LEU A 167 -5.87 5.10 1.10
CA LEU A 167 -6.68 5.19 2.31
C LEU A 167 -6.48 6.57 2.95
N PRO A 168 -7.28 7.59 2.61
CA PRO A 168 -7.30 8.87 3.32
C PRO A 168 -7.99 8.76 4.68
N PRO A 169 -7.73 9.68 5.63
CA PRO A 169 -8.45 9.75 6.88
C PRO A 169 -9.94 10.09 6.64
N GLU A 170 -10.81 9.71 7.57
CA GLU A 170 -12.26 9.95 7.48
C GLU A 170 -12.65 11.44 7.43
N SER A 171 -11.75 12.34 7.80
CA SER A 171 -11.90 13.79 7.66
C SER A 171 -11.79 14.32 6.23
N MET A 172 -11.41 13.46 5.27
CA MET A 172 -11.30 13.82 3.86
C MET A 172 -12.43 13.23 3.03
N GLU A 173 -12.66 13.79 1.85
CA GLU A 173 -13.61 13.28 0.86
C GLU A 173 -12.88 12.62 -0.31
N VAL A 174 -13.39 11.48 -0.76
CA VAL A 174 -12.92 10.79 -1.97
C VAL A 174 -13.81 11.18 -3.14
N CYS A 175 -13.26 11.92 -4.11
CA CYS A 175 -14.01 12.43 -5.26
C CYS A 175 -14.01 11.48 -6.44
N SER A 176 -12.90 10.76 -6.65
CA SER A 176 -12.78 9.83 -7.77
C SER A 176 -11.81 8.68 -7.46
N TYR A 177 -12.00 7.58 -8.18
CA TYR A 177 -11.10 6.44 -8.17
C TYR A 177 -10.98 5.85 -9.58
N ALA A 178 -9.77 5.52 -9.98
CA ALA A 178 -9.48 4.81 -11.23
C ALA A 178 -8.37 3.77 -11.06
N CYS A 179 -8.50 2.66 -11.77
CA CYS A 179 -7.48 1.61 -11.87
C CYS A 179 -7.32 1.24 -13.35
N PRO A 180 -6.59 2.09 -14.14
CA PRO A 180 -6.50 1.91 -15.58
C PRO A 180 -5.71 0.65 -15.95
N ALA A 181 -6.16 -0.04 -16.99
CA ALA A 181 -5.51 -1.23 -17.52
C ALA A 181 -4.29 -0.85 -18.37
N VAL A 182 -3.17 -0.56 -17.71
CA VAL A 182 -1.87 -0.33 -18.35
C VAL A 182 -0.93 -1.51 -18.07
N HIS A 183 0.04 -1.74 -18.97
CA HIS A 183 0.88 -2.93 -18.99
C HIS A 183 2.37 -2.60 -18.75
N TYR A 184 2.65 -1.63 -17.85
CA TYR A 184 4.03 -1.27 -17.48
C TYR A 184 4.56 -2.07 -16.28
N SER A 185 3.68 -2.78 -15.58
CA SER A 185 3.96 -3.59 -14.40
C SER A 185 2.97 -4.76 -14.36
N ASP A 186 3.23 -5.74 -13.52
CA ASP A 186 2.29 -6.79 -13.12
C ASP A 186 1.17 -6.26 -12.19
N HIS A 187 1.36 -5.06 -11.61
CA HIS A 187 0.31 -4.30 -10.93
C HIS A 187 -0.24 -3.18 -11.82
N ARG A 188 -1.53 -2.88 -11.67
CA ARG A 188 -2.17 -1.71 -12.24
C ARG A 188 -2.03 -0.51 -11.32
N PRO A 189 -1.82 0.70 -11.83
CA PRO A 189 -1.79 1.89 -11.01
C PRO A 189 -3.17 2.18 -10.40
N VAL A 190 -3.16 2.69 -9.19
CA VAL A 190 -4.34 3.20 -8.50
C VAL A 190 -4.25 4.72 -8.47
N ILE A 191 -5.33 5.39 -8.88
CA ILE A 191 -5.43 6.83 -8.94
C ILE A 191 -6.68 7.25 -8.16
N SER A 192 -6.56 8.27 -7.32
CA SER A 192 -7.70 8.84 -6.61
C SER A 192 -7.53 10.35 -6.46
N GLU A 193 -8.64 11.06 -6.53
CA GLU A 193 -8.75 12.47 -6.17
C GLU A 193 -9.39 12.58 -4.79
N ILE A 194 -8.71 13.30 -3.89
CA ILE A 194 -9.07 13.39 -2.48
C ILE A 194 -9.04 14.86 -2.06
N TRP A 195 -10.04 15.31 -1.30
CA TRP A 195 -10.19 16.70 -0.88
C TRP A 195 -10.28 16.78 0.65
N PHE A 196 -9.85 17.89 1.21
CA PHE A 196 -10.20 18.24 2.59
C PHE A 196 -11.69 18.61 2.64
N ALA A 197 -12.47 17.97 3.53
CA ALA A 197 -13.92 18.11 3.55
C ALA A 197 -14.43 19.55 3.73
N ASP A 198 -13.68 20.44 4.38
CA ASP A 198 -14.08 21.81 4.70
C ASP A 198 -13.78 22.83 3.57
N ILE A 199 -13.25 22.42 2.43
CA ILE A 199 -12.86 23.34 1.33
C ILE A 199 -13.96 23.49 0.28
N ARG A 200 -15.05 22.75 0.41
CA ARG A 200 -16.25 22.96 -0.42
C ARG A 200 -17.10 24.11 0.13
N GLN A 201 -16.72 25.34 -0.16
CA GLN A 201 -17.61 26.52 -0.15
C GLN A 201 -17.79 27.05 -1.56
#